data_a6f27a83fda584e23b2fbb1500593ae1
#
_entry.id   a6f27a83fda584e23b2fbb1500593ae1
#
_cell.length_a   1.000
_cell.length_b   1.000
_cell.length_c   1.000
_cell.angle_alpha   90.00
_cell.angle_beta   90.00
_cell.angle_gamma   90.00
#
_symmetry.space_group_name_H-M   'P 1'
#
loop_
_entity.id
_entity.type
_entity.pdbx_description
1 polymer ?
#
loop_
_entity_poly.entity_id
_entity_poly.type
_entity_poly.pdbx_seq_one_letter_code
_entity_poly.pdbx_strand_id
1 'polypeptide(L)'
;MVLPLEILQNLLMGFSPIANLAQRYHSTGLNADLAKACRVFELYAGFRSVVGMDILEIGPGQTLEVLEKALASGAKSCTAIDVAAYCSVGQAAEKRISYHIYDGRRLPLEAGQFDLIWSHTAFEHLRYPAVTVGECFRVLRPGGTLVSSIDLGDHSMYGKTRVSPEQLFDSLRYPKWLWDLMKWNRSSYTNRLRKSEWMALFHNAGFVVLQAESQISKDIASVLPALTYLHRFSYDDAVTSVVTVCLEKPQSPALASS
;
A
#
# COMPACT_ATOMS: atom_id res chain seq x y z
N MET A 1 15.31 16.82 12.58
CA MET A 1 15.27 16.89 11.10
C MET A 1 15.52 18.32 10.67
N VAL A 2 16.47 18.57 9.75
CA VAL A 2 16.76 19.93 9.28
C VAL A 2 15.83 20.25 8.12
N LEU A 3 14.75 20.99 8.40
CA LEU A 3 13.66 21.29 7.48
C LEU A 3 14.12 21.80 6.09
N PRO A 4 15.07 22.75 5.96
CA PRO A 4 15.54 23.21 4.65
C PRO A 4 16.18 22.09 3.81
N LEU A 5 16.90 21.17 4.43
CA LEU A 5 17.54 20.05 3.75
C LEU A 5 16.51 19.07 3.19
N GLU A 6 15.47 18.75 3.94
CA GLU A 6 14.38 17.88 3.49
C GLU A 6 13.64 18.46 2.28
N ILE A 7 13.37 19.77 2.30
CA ILE A 7 12.74 20.49 1.18
C ILE A 7 13.66 20.46 -0.04
N LEU A 8 14.94 20.78 0.11
CA LEU A 8 15.90 20.75 -1.00
C LEU A 8 16.01 19.36 -1.62
N GLN A 9 16.12 18.32 -0.79
CA GLN A 9 16.14 16.94 -1.28
C GLN A 9 14.87 16.58 -2.05
N ASN A 10 13.70 16.98 -1.55
CA ASN A 10 12.44 16.76 -2.24
C ASN A 10 12.37 17.47 -3.60
N LEU A 11 12.85 18.69 -3.68
CA LEU A 11 12.92 19.45 -4.94
C LEU A 11 13.86 18.77 -5.95
N LEU A 12 15.04 18.33 -5.51
CA LEU A 12 15.98 17.59 -6.36
C LEU A 12 15.37 16.29 -6.90
N MET A 13 14.61 15.58 -6.08
CA MET A 13 13.89 14.37 -6.49
C MET A 13 12.73 14.62 -7.47
N GLY A 14 12.33 15.88 -7.67
CA GLY A 14 11.43 16.29 -8.76
C GLY A 14 12.06 16.26 -10.16
N PHE A 15 13.40 16.18 -10.25
CA PHE A 15 14.11 16.06 -11.53
C PHE A 15 14.28 14.60 -11.91
N SER A 16 13.68 14.18 -13.03
CA SER A 16 13.64 12.77 -13.46
C SER A 16 15.00 12.07 -13.47
N PRO A 17 16.13 12.66 -13.94
CA PRO A 17 17.42 11.99 -13.90
C PRO A 17 17.89 11.65 -12.48
N ILE A 18 17.68 12.57 -11.53
CA ILE A 18 18.06 12.40 -10.12
C ILE A 18 17.14 11.36 -9.47
N ALA A 19 15.83 11.48 -9.71
CA ALA A 19 14.84 10.52 -9.22
C ALA A 19 15.14 9.10 -9.71
N ASN A 20 15.41 8.92 -11.00
CA ASN A 20 15.73 7.63 -11.59
C ASN A 20 17.01 7.02 -11.02
N LEU A 21 18.05 7.85 -10.79
CA LEU A 21 19.28 7.39 -10.17
C LEU A 21 19.05 6.97 -8.71
N ALA A 22 18.38 7.81 -7.94
CA ALA A 22 18.07 7.53 -6.54
C ALA A 22 17.19 6.28 -6.38
N GLN A 23 16.24 6.09 -7.29
CA GLN A 23 15.35 4.92 -7.30
C GLN A 23 16.10 3.60 -7.45
N ARG A 24 17.20 3.58 -8.22
CA ARG A 24 18.02 2.37 -8.42
C ARG A 24 18.75 1.93 -7.16
N TYR A 25 19.02 2.84 -6.22
CA TYR A 25 19.89 2.56 -5.07
C TYR A 25 19.21 2.77 -3.71
N HIS A 26 18.16 3.58 -3.63
CA HIS A 26 17.59 4.06 -2.36
C HIS A 26 16.05 4.08 -2.36
N SER A 27 15.40 3.20 -3.11
CA SER A 27 13.93 3.13 -3.11
C SER A 27 13.41 2.16 -2.06
N THR A 28 12.24 2.47 -1.49
CA THR A 28 11.50 1.58 -0.59
C THR A 28 11.09 0.27 -1.25
N GLY A 29 10.95 0.24 -2.59
CA GLY A 29 10.63 -0.96 -3.36
C GLY A 29 11.80 -1.95 -3.58
N LEU A 30 13.04 -1.64 -3.13
CA LEU A 30 14.23 -2.47 -3.40
C LEU A 30 14.49 -3.56 -2.34
N ASN A 31 13.51 -3.95 -1.54
CA ASN A 31 13.68 -4.93 -0.46
C ASN A 31 13.12 -6.30 -0.88
N ALA A 32 13.91 -7.10 -1.60
CA ALA A 32 13.57 -8.50 -1.87
C ALA A 32 13.86 -9.36 -0.63
N ASP A 33 12.85 -10.03 -0.08
CA ASP A 33 12.96 -10.99 1.02
C ASP A 33 12.00 -12.15 0.79
N LEU A 34 12.54 -13.30 0.42
CA LEU A 34 11.77 -14.51 0.13
C LEU A 34 10.98 -15.00 1.36
N ALA A 35 11.55 -14.91 2.55
CA ALA A 35 10.84 -15.30 3.77
C ALA A 35 9.67 -14.37 4.06
N LYS A 36 9.82 -13.07 3.80
CA LYS A 36 8.73 -12.11 3.87
C LYS A 36 7.65 -12.42 2.84
N ALA A 37 8.03 -12.70 1.59
CA ALA A 37 7.08 -13.05 0.53
C ALA A 37 6.25 -14.30 0.87
N CYS A 38 6.86 -15.32 1.48
CA CYS A 38 6.13 -16.49 1.98
C CYS A 38 5.06 -16.10 3.00
N ARG A 39 5.43 -15.32 4.01
CA ARG A 39 4.49 -14.88 5.05
C ARG A 39 3.36 -14.02 4.50
N VAL A 40 3.67 -13.12 3.55
CA VAL A 40 2.67 -12.28 2.88
C VAL A 40 1.69 -13.13 2.08
N PHE A 41 2.20 -14.11 1.33
CA PHE A 41 1.34 -15.03 0.58
C PHE A 41 0.42 -15.82 1.52
N GLU A 42 0.96 -16.42 2.58
CA GLU A 42 0.19 -17.19 3.57
C GLU A 42 -0.90 -16.32 4.22
N LEU A 43 -0.56 -15.09 4.62
CA LEU A 43 -1.51 -14.13 5.17
C LEU A 43 -2.67 -13.88 4.20
N TYR A 44 -2.40 -13.58 2.94
CA TYR A 44 -3.42 -13.19 1.96
C TYR A 44 -4.23 -14.38 1.45
N ALA A 45 -3.59 -15.52 1.24
CA ALA A 45 -4.28 -16.76 0.88
C ALA A 45 -5.18 -17.28 2.01
N GLY A 46 -4.91 -16.90 3.26
CA GLY A 46 -5.76 -17.18 4.41
C GLY A 46 -7.12 -16.48 4.36
N PHE A 47 -7.23 -15.31 3.70
CA PHE A 47 -8.50 -14.62 3.55
C PHE A 47 -9.38 -15.21 2.42
N ARG A 48 -8.74 -15.69 1.34
CA ARG A 48 -9.46 -16.28 0.20
C ARG A 48 -8.56 -17.22 -0.60
N SER A 49 -9.12 -18.34 -1.07
CA SER A 49 -8.42 -19.27 -1.95
C SER A 49 -7.99 -18.58 -3.25
N VAL A 50 -6.79 -18.91 -3.73
CA VAL A 50 -6.22 -18.39 -4.98
C VAL A 50 -6.54 -19.28 -6.19
N VAL A 51 -7.05 -20.51 -5.97
CA VAL A 51 -7.25 -21.51 -7.03
C VAL A 51 -8.22 -21.01 -8.09
N GLY A 52 -7.77 -20.97 -9.32
CA GLY A 52 -8.54 -20.51 -10.48
C GLY A 52 -8.78 -19.00 -10.56
N MET A 53 -8.18 -18.19 -9.69
CA MET A 53 -8.41 -16.75 -9.61
C MET A 53 -7.45 -15.95 -10.52
N ASP A 54 -7.97 -14.86 -11.08
CA ASP A 54 -7.19 -13.81 -11.71
C ASP A 54 -6.79 -12.80 -10.62
N ILE A 55 -5.48 -12.66 -10.36
CA ILE A 55 -4.93 -11.90 -9.22
C ILE A 55 -4.16 -10.68 -9.70
N LEU A 56 -4.38 -9.53 -9.05
CA LEU A 56 -3.59 -8.31 -9.22
C LEU A 56 -2.83 -8.01 -7.92
N GLU A 57 -1.53 -7.76 -8.00
CA GLU A 57 -0.75 -7.19 -6.90
C GLU A 57 -0.37 -5.74 -7.22
N ILE A 58 -0.68 -4.83 -6.28
CA ILE A 58 -0.35 -3.40 -6.39
C ILE A 58 0.85 -3.10 -5.48
N GLY A 59 1.93 -2.62 -6.09
CA GLY A 59 3.16 -2.25 -5.39
C GLY A 59 3.99 -3.44 -4.93
N PRO A 60 4.27 -4.46 -5.79
CA PRO A 60 5.11 -5.60 -5.41
C PRO A 60 6.56 -5.19 -5.13
N GLY A 61 7.00 -4.02 -5.62
CA GLY A 61 8.38 -3.60 -5.56
C GLY A 61 9.30 -4.48 -6.41
N GLN A 62 10.47 -4.83 -5.87
CA GLN A 62 11.50 -5.58 -6.62
C GLN A 62 11.19 -7.07 -6.75
N THR A 63 10.31 -7.63 -5.93
CA THR A 63 10.05 -9.07 -5.89
C THR A 63 8.64 -9.41 -6.37
N LEU A 64 8.52 -10.46 -7.18
CA LEU A 64 7.25 -11.03 -7.64
C LEU A 64 6.93 -12.37 -6.95
N GLU A 65 7.68 -12.74 -5.91
CA GLU A 65 7.57 -14.05 -5.27
C GLU A 65 6.19 -14.34 -4.66
N VAL A 66 5.45 -13.30 -4.23
CA VAL A 66 4.07 -13.47 -3.73
C VAL A 66 3.18 -14.01 -4.85
N LEU A 67 3.27 -13.43 -6.05
CA LEU A 67 2.51 -13.86 -7.22
C LEU A 67 3.02 -15.19 -7.80
N GLU A 68 4.33 -15.47 -7.74
CA GLU A 68 4.87 -16.79 -8.13
C GLU A 68 4.29 -17.91 -7.26
N LYS A 69 4.18 -17.66 -5.95
CA LYS A 69 3.54 -18.59 -5.02
C LYS A 69 2.05 -18.75 -5.32
N ALA A 70 1.35 -17.67 -5.67
CA ALA A 70 -0.05 -17.74 -6.08
C ALA A 70 -0.21 -18.62 -7.32
N LEU A 71 0.63 -18.44 -8.36
CA LEU A 71 0.63 -19.31 -9.55
C LEU A 71 0.92 -20.77 -9.19
N ALA A 72 1.94 -21.02 -8.36
CA ALA A 72 2.26 -22.36 -7.89
C ALA A 72 1.14 -23.02 -7.07
N SER A 73 0.30 -22.20 -6.43
CA SER A 73 -0.87 -22.62 -5.64
C SER A 73 -2.16 -22.69 -6.46
N GLY A 74 -2.09 -22.58 -7.80
CA GLY A 74 -3.22 -22.79 -8.69
C GLY A 74 -3.96 -21.52 -9.11
N ALA A 75 -3.40 -20.31 -8.91
CA ALA A 75 -3.97 -19.11 -9.51
C ALA A 75 -4.02 -19.23 -11.04
N LYS A 76 -5.08 -18.71 -11.65
CA LYS A 76 -5.28 -18.77 -13.09
C LYS A 76 -4.34 -17.81 -13.84
N SER A 77 -4.24 -16.60 -13.34
CA SER A 77 -3.32 -15.58 -13.87
C SER A 77 -2.89 -14.61 -12.78
N CYS A 78 -1.70 -14.03 -12.95
CA CYS A 78 -1.17 -13.02 -12.04
C CYS A 78 -0.70 -11.79 -12.83
N THR A 79 -1.08 -10.63 -12.32
CA THR A 79 -0.66 -9.32 -12.81
C THR A 79 -0.05 -8.52 -11.68
N ALA A 80 1.04 -7.84 -11.95
CA ALA A 80 1.71 -6.92 -11.03
C ALA A 80 1.66 -5.50 -11.61
N ILE A 81 1.46 -4.51 -10.76
CA ILE A 81 1.50 -3.11 -11.17
C ILE A 81 2.24 -2.25 -10.15
N ASP A 82 3.09 -1.36 -10.63
CA ASP A 82 3.83 -0.44 -9.77
C ASP A 82 3.91 0.96 -10.41
N VAL A 83 4.24 1.96 -9.61
CA VAL A 83 4.48 3.35 -10.09
C VAL A 83 5.87 3.53 -10.69
N ALA A 84 6.72 2.53 -10.56
CA ALA A 84 8.10 2.55 -11.02
C ALA A 84 8.58 1.17 -11.47
N ALA A 85 9.59 1.13 -12.35
CA ALA A 85 10.16 -0.10 -12.88
C ALA A 85 11.13 -0.75 -11.87
N TYR A 86 10.60 -1.40 -10.84
CA TYR A 86 11.40 -2.17 -9.89
C TYR A 86 11.77 -3.56 -10.43
N CYS A 87 10.95 -4.11 -11.31
CA CYS A 87 11.18 -5.35 -12.05
C CYS A 87 11.13 -5.07 -13.55
N SER A 88 11.88 -5.80 -14.36
CA SER A 88 11.75 -5.68 -15.81
C SER A 88 10.56 -6.50 -16.31
N VAL A 89 9.94 -6.05 -17.41
CA VAL A 89 8.84 -6.77 -18.07
C VAL A 89 9.31 -8.17 -18.52
N GLY A 90 10.58 -8.30 -18.96
CA GLY A 90 11.16 -9.60 -19.35
C GLY A 90 11.25 -10.58 -18.18
N GLN A 91 11.76 -10.13 -17.04
CA GLN A 91 11.82 -10.95 -15.82
C GLN A 91 10.42 -11.39 -15.33
N ALA A 92 9.44 -10.51 -15.41
CA ALA A 92 8.06 -10.85 -15.07
C ALA A 92 7.47 -11.87 -16.06
N ALA A 93 7.73 -11.71 -17.36
CA ALA A 93 7.26 -12.64 -18.39
C ALA A 93 7.85 -14.05 -18.22
N GLU A 94 9.14 -14.17 -17.86
CA GLU A 94 9.77 -15.46 -17.53
C GLU A 94 9.03 -16.18 -16.38
N LYS A 95 8.48 -15.41 -15.43
CA LYS A 95 7.67 -15.90 -14.31
C LYS A 95 6.18 -16.09 -14.66
N ARG A 96 5.78 -15.83 -15.91
CA ARG A 96 4.38 -15.85 -16.38
C ARG A 96 3.48 -14.84 -15.64
N ILE A 97 4.05 -13.68 -15.29
CA ILE A 97 3.35 -12.58 -14.60
C ILE A 97 3.31 -11.39 -15.57
N SER A 98 2.14 -10.81 -15.79
CA SER A 98 2.00 -9.54 -16.50
C SER A 98 2.46 -8.40 -15.60
N TYR A 99 3.38 -7.54 -16.10
CA TYR A 99 3.89 -6.43 -15.30
C TYR A 99 3.60 -5.09 -15.98
N HIS A 100 3.00 -4.15 -15.25
CA HIS A 100 2.63 -2.83 -15.74
C HIS A 100 3.21 -1.75 -14.85
N ILE A 101 3.47 -0.59 -15.46
CA ILE A 101 3.81 0.64 -14.76
C ILE A 101 2.66 1.62 -14.99
N TYR A 102 2.26 2.35 -13.94
CA TYR A 102 1.19 3.34 -14.03
C TYR A 102 1.56 4.67 -13.37
N ASP A 103 0.77 5.69 -13.60
CA ASP A 103 1.01 7.08 -13.18
C ASP A 103 0.63 7.37 -11.71
N GLY A 104 0.27 6.35 -10.95
CA GLY A 104 -0.24 6.48 -9.57
C GLY A 104 -1.70 6.94 -9.50
N ARG A 105 -2.41 7.02 -10.63
CA ARG A 105 -3.83 7.44 -10.71
C ARG A 105 -4.69 6.37 -11.35
N ARG A 106 -4.55 6.16 -12.67
CA ARG A 106 -5.39 5.22 -13.43
C ARG A 106 -4.65 3.92 -13.69
N LEU A 107 -5.26 2.81 -13.33
CA LEU A 107 -4.74 1.49 -13.68
C LEU A 107 -5.02 1.22 -15.17
N PRO A 108 -4.00 0.89 -16.00
CA PRO A 108 -4.16 0.54 -17.41
C PRO A 108 -4.71 -0.89 -17.56
N LEU A 109 -5.81 -1.17 -16.89
CA LEU A 109 -6.46 -2.48 -16.75
C LEU A 109 -7.95 -2.33 -16.97
N GLU A 110 -8.60 -3.40 -17.47
CA GLU A 110 -10.03 -3.39 -17.76
C GLU A 110 -10.87 -3.48 -16.48
N ALA A 111 -12.11 -2.98 -16.56
CA ALA A 111 -13.08 -3.10 -15.48
C ALA A 111 -13.48 -4.57 -15.29
N GLY A 112 -13.63 -5.03 -14.05
CA GLY A 112 -14.08 -6.38 -13.75
C GLY A 112 -13.13 -7.49 -14.25
N GLN A 113 -11.84 -7.24 -14.24
CA GLN A 113 -10.82 -8.17 -14.74
C GLN A 113 -10.35 -9.17 -13.67
N PHE A 114 -10.34 -8.77 -12.39
CA PHE A 114 -9.70 -9.54 -11.31
C PHE A 114 -10.70 -10.08 -10.29
N ASP A 115 -10.37 -11.23 -9.73
CA ASP A 115 -11.09 -11.83 -8.60
C ASP A 115 -10.49 -11.41 -7.26
N LEU A 116 -9.15 -11.21 -7.23
CA LEU A 116 -8.40 -10.80 -6.05
C LEU A 116 -7.47 -9.62 -6.39
N ILE A 117 -7.40 -8.66 -5.48
CA ILE A 117 -6.34 -7.64 -5.45
C ILE A 117 -5.59 -7.77 -4.14
N TRP A 118 -4.26 -7.76 -4.21
CA TRP A 118 -3.37 -7.74 -3.07
C TRP A 118 -2.50 -6.49 -3.07
N SER A 119 -2.21 -5.97 -1.88
CA SER A 119 -1.24 -4.89 -1.69
C SER A 119 -0.62 -4.96 -0.30
N HIS A 120 0.69 -5.07 -0.23
CA HIS A 120 1.42 -5.18 1.02
C HIS A 120 2.35 -3.99 1.22
N THR A 121 2.06 -3.18 2.23
CA THR A 121 2.84 -1.98 2.58
C THR A 121 3.16 -1.08 1.38
N ALA A 122 2.14 -0.82 0.55
CA ALA A 122 2.25 0.06 -0.62
C ALA A 122 1.18 1.17 -0.62
N PHE A 123 0.02 0.93 -0.03
CA PHE A 123 -1.07 1.91 -0.01
C PHE A 123 -0.71 3.19 0.76
N GLU A 124 0.10 3.10 1.81
CA GLU A 124 0.63 4.26 2.53
C GLU A 124 1.47 5.19 1.66
N HIS A 125 2.04 4.70 0.55
CA HIS A 125 2.83 5.49 -0.40
C HIS A 125 1.99 6.13 -1.51
N LEU A 126 0.72 5.82 -1.63
CA LEU A 126 -0.16 6.39 -2.65
C LEU A 126 -0.29 7.90 -2.48
N ARG A 127 -0.04 8.62 -3.56
CA ARG A 127 -0.25 10.09 -3.61
C ARG A 127 -1.72 10.47 -3.80
N TYR A 128 -2.47 9.56 -4.41
CA TYR A 128 -3.90 9.74 -4.71
C TYR A 128 -4.71 8.53 -4.20
N PRO A 129 -4.74 8.28 -2.87
CA PRO A 129 -5.32 7.06 -2.31
C PRO A 129 -6.78 6.84 -2.68
N ALA A 130 -7.62 7.89 -2.66
CA ALA A 130 -9.02 7.78 -3.05
C ALA A 130 -9.19 7.35 -4.52
N VAL A 131 -8.34 7.86 -5.41
CA VAL A 131 -8.36 7.51 -6.84
C VAL A 131 -7.96 6.04 -7.03
N THR A 132 -6.85 5.61 -6.41
CA THR A 132 -6.39 4.22 -6.52
C THR A 132 -7.38 3.23 -5.91
N VAL A 133 -8.00 3.55 -4.77
CA VAL A 133 -9.05 2.72 -4.17
C VAL A 133 -10.26 2.59 -5.11
N GLY A 134 -10.68 3.69 -5.74
CA GLY A 134 -11.73 3.65 -6.77
C GLY A 134 -11.36 2.80 -7.99
N GLU A 135 -10.11 2.86 -8.44
CA GLU A 135 -9.61 2.01 -9.52
C GLU A 135 -9.56 0.52 -9.12
N CYS A 136 -9.16 0.20 -7.88
CA CYS A 136 -9.25 -1.16 -7.35
C CYS A 136 -10.71 -1.68 -7.42
N PHE A 137 -11.66 -0.84 -7.00
CA PHE A 137 -13.07 -1.18 -7.10
C PHE A 137 -13.51 -1.40 -8.55
N ARG A 138 -13.05 -0.56 -9.48
CA ARG A 138 -13.39 -0.67 -10.91
C ARG A 138 -12.88 -1.98 -11.51
N VAL A 139 -11.62 -2.34 -11.28
CA VAL A 139 -10.98 -3.51 -11.91
C VAL A 139 -11.37 -4.84 -11.26
N LEU A 140 -11.91 -4.84 -10.04
CA LEU A 140 -12.48 -6.03 -9.41
C LEU A 140 -13.79 -6.44 -10.08
N ARG A 141 -14.00 -7.75 -10.21
CA ARG A 141 -15.32 -8.34 -10.51
C ARG A 141 -16.28 -8.12 -9.34
N PRO A 142 -17.60 -8.07 -9.58
CA PRO A 142 -18.58 -8.21 -8.50
C PRO A 142 -18.31 -9.50 -7.70
N GLY A 143 -18.30 -9.41 -6.36
CA GLY A 143 -17.88 -10.48 -5.46
C GLY A 143 -16.36 -10.68 -5.37
N GLY A 144 -15.56 -9.86 -6.07
CA GLY A 144 -14.10 -9.84 -5.96
C GLY A 144 -13.63 -9.20 -4.66
N THR A 145 -12.41 -9.54 -4.23
CA THR A 145 -11.88 -9.17 -2.92
C THR A 145 -10.57 -8.38 -3.05
N LEU A 146 -10.43 -7.34 -2.23
CA LEU A 146 -9.17 -6.62 -2.02
C LEU A 146 -8.65 -6.96 -0.62
N VAL A 147 -7.40 -7.42 -0.52
CA VAL A 147 -6.69 -7.60 0.77
C VAL A 147 -5.47 -6.69 0.78
N SER A 148 -5.35 -5.87 1.81
CA SER A 148 -4.22 -4.95 1.94
C SER A 148 -3.77 -4.83 3.38
N SER A 149 -2.44 -4.91 3.59
CA SER A 149 -1.78 -4.49 4.83
C SER A 149 -1.16 -3.13 4.61
N ILE A 150 -1.55 -2.15 5.42
CA ILE A 150 -1.16 -0.74 5.30
C ILE A 150 -0.37 -0.36 6.55
N ASP A 151 0.88 0.07 6.36
CA ASP A 151 1.71 0.59 7.44
C ASP A 151 1.38 2.07 7.68
N LEU A 152 0.95 2.38 8.89
CA LEU A 152 0.57 3.75 9.28
C LEU A 152 1.71 4.49 9.98
N GLY A 153 2.89 3.85 10.08
CA GLY A 153 4.09 4.41 10.71
C GLY A 153 4.86 5.39 9.83
N ASP A 154 5.83 6.05 10.44
CA ASP A 154 6.74 6.97 9.74
C ASP A 154 7.93 6.21 9.17
N HIS A 155 8.03 6.16 7.84
CA HIS A 155 9.08 5.45 7.12
C HIS A 155 10.47 6.11 7.20
N SER A 156 10.59 7.30 7.75
CA SER A 156 11.90 7.93 8.04
C SER A 156 12.69 7.18 9.12
N MET A 157 12.03 6.23 9.77
CA MET A 157 12.55 5.44 10.89
C MET A 157 13.21 4.14 10.46
N TYR A 158 12.83 3.60 9.30
CA TYR A 158 13.38 2.33 8.82
C TYR A 158 14.87 2.43 8.56
N GLY A 159 15.61 1.41 9.01
CA GLY A 159 17.08 1.36 8.93
C GLY A 159 17.82 2.04 10.08
N LYS A 160 17.12 2.68 11.03
CA LYS A 160 17.76 3.21 12.24
C LYS A 160 17.87 2.13 13.32
N THR A 161 19.04 2.05 13.96
CA THR A 161 19.32 1.04 15.00
C THR A 161 18.55 1.29 16.32
N ARG A 162 18.10 2.51 16.53
CA ARG A 162 17.26 2.89 17.69
C ARG A 162 16.20 3.87 17.22
N VAL A 163 14.95 3.52 17.50
CA VAL A 163 13.76 4.33 17.22
C VAL A 163 13.05 4.54 18.55
N SER A 164 12.84 5.79 18.93
CA SER A 164 12.00 6.06 20.09
C SER A 164 10.51 5.96 19.68
N PRO A 165 9.62 5.55 20.61
CA PRO A 165 8.19 5.46 20.31
C PRO A 165 7.60 6.74 19.71
N GLU A 166 8.05 7.90 20.20
CA GLU A 166 7.57 9.21 19.75
C GLU A 166 7.84 9.46 18.25
N GLN A 167 8.83 8.78 17.71
CA GLN A 167 9.23 8.96 16.31
C GLN A 167 8.35 8.17 15.35
N LEU A 168 7.62 7.15 15.82
CA LEU A 168 6.82 6.28 14.93
C LEU A 168 5.77 7.06 14.13
N PHE A 169 5.25 8.15 14.69
CA PHE A 169 4.26 9.01 14.04
C PHE A 169 4.70 10.48 13.94
N ASP A 170 6.01 10.72 13.92
CA ASP A 170 6.57 12.07 13.91
C ASP A 170 6.13 12.90 12.69
N SER A 171 5.87 12.23 11.56
CA SER A 171 5.29 12.84 10.37
C SER A 171 3.98 13.57 10.63
N LEU A 172 3.16 13.10 11.57
CA LEU A 172 1.86 13.70 11.91
C LEU A 172 1.98 15.05 12.64
N ARG A 173 3.16 15.46 13.10
CA ARG A 173 3.43 16.80 13.67
C ARG A 173 3.31 17.91 12.62
N TYR A 174 3.56 17.57 11.35
CA TYR A 174 3.61 18.56 10.28
C TYR A 174 2.23 18.71 9.63
N PRO A 175 1.79 19.94 9.28
CA PRO A 175 0.62 20.12 8.44
C PRO A 175 0.87 19.49 7.05
N LYS A 176 -0.22 19.09 6.36
CA LYS A 176 -0.12 18.35 5.11
C LYS A 176 0.72 19.07 4.05
N TRP A 177 0.51 20.37 3.87
CA TRP A 177 1.24 21.16 2.87
C TRP A 177 2.75 21.15 3.11
N LEU A 178 3.19 21.17 4.38
CA LEU A 178 4.62 21.16 4.72
C LEU A 178 5.20 19.75 4.54
N TRP A 179 4.45 18.71 4.89
CA TRP A 179 4.84 17.33 4.62
C TRP A 179 5.01 17.08 3.12
N ASP A 180 4.05 17.51 2.30
CA ASP A 180 4.13 17.39 0.85
C ASP A 180 5.36 18.14 0.30
N LEU A 181 5.63 19.35 0.79
CA LEU A 181 6.82 20.11 0.40
C LEU A 181 8.13 19.39 0.76
N MET A 182 8.14 18.59 1.82
CA MET A 182 9.33 17.85 2.26
C MET A 182 9.49 16.50 1.57
N LYS A 183 8.41 15.81 1.15
CA LYS A 183 8.42 14.38 0.85
C LYS A 183 7.76 13.98 -0.47
N TRP A 184 6.96 14.82 -1.10
CA TRP A 184 6.10 14.46 -2.23
C TRP A 184 6.79 13.69 -3.36
N ASN A 185 8.02 14.04 -3.72
CA ASN A 185 8.76 13.41 -4.82
C ASN A 185 9.61 12.21 -4.38
N ARG A 186 9.62 11.87 -3.09
CA ARG A 186 10.46 10.82 -2.55
C ARG A 186 9.72 9.49 -2.49
N SER A 187 10.46 8.38 -2.67
CA SER A 187 9.91 7.03 -2.48
C SER A 187 9.42 6.77 -1.05
N SER A 188 10.03 7.46 -0.07
CA SER A 188 9.63 7.40 1.35
C SER A 188 8.44 8.30 1.71
N TYR A 189 7.75 8.91 0.72
CA TYR A 189 6.51 9.63 0.97
C TYR A 189 5.46 8.69 1.56
N THR A 190 4.76 9.15 2.59
CA THR A 190 3.56 8.49 3.11
C THR A 190 2.39 9.47 3.11
N ASN A 191 1.19 9.00 2.79
CA ASN A 191 0.00 9.84 2.77
C ASN A 191 -0.51 10.17 4.17
N ARG A 192 -0.05 9.43 5.20
CA ARG A 192 -0.30 9.64 6.64
C ARG A 192 -1.77 9.50 7.03
N LEU A 193 -2.58 8.85 6.19
CA LEU A 193 -3.95 8.52 6.55
C LEU A 193 -3.97 7.57 7.73
N ARG A 194 -4.91 7.80 8.65
CA ARG A 194 -5.11 6.92 9.80
C ARG A 194 -6.16 5.86 9.45
N LYS A 195 -6.32 4.88 10.33
CA LYS A 195 -7.24 3.75 10.13
C LYS A 195 -8.65 4.21 9.76
N SER A 196 -9.22 5.15 10.50
CA SER A 196 -10.57 5.66 10.23
C SER A 196 -10.70 6.31 8.86
N GLU A 197 -9.67 7.02 8.41
CA GLU A 197 -9.65 7.67 7.09
C GLU A 197 -9.58 6.62 5.97
N TRP A 198 -8.79 5.54 6.15
CA TRP A 198 -8.77 4.41 5.21
C TRP A 198 -10.13 3.71 5.14
N MET A 199 -10.77 3.44 6.30
CA MET A 199 -12.10 2.83 6.31
C MET A 199 -13.12 3.71 5.57
N ALA A 200 -13.07 5.03 5.74
CA ALA A 200 -13.93 5.96 5.01
C ALA A 200 -13.67 5.93 3.49
N LEU A 201 -12.41 5.86 3.04
CA LEU A 201 -12.08 5.75 1.62
C LEU A 201 -12.63 4.46 1.01
N PHE A 202 -12.48 3.32 1.69
CA PHE A 202 -13.00 2.05 1.22
C PHE A 202 -14.53 2.06 1.13
N HIS A 203 -15.20 2.55 2.16
CA HIS A 203 -16.66 2.68 2.17
C HIS A 203 -17.15 3.61 1.06
N ASN A 204 -16.52 4.78 0.87
CA ASN A 204 -16.91 5.74 -0.16
C ASN A 204 -16.68 5.21 -1.59
N ALA A 205 -15.75 4.28 -1.78
CA ALA A 205 -15.56 3.60 -3.06
C ALA A 205 -16.58 2.48 -3.31
N GLY A 206 -17.38 2.12 -2.30
CA GLY A 206 -18.42 1.10 -2.40
C GLY A 206 -18.04 -0.28 -1.89
N PHE A 207 -16.86 -0.44 -1.25
CA PHE A 207 -16.46 -1.69 -0.64
C PHE A 207 -17.25 -2.02 0.63
N VAL A 208 -17.48 -3.31 0.85
CA VAL A 208 -17.91 -3.86 2.13
C VAL A 208 -16.70 -4.41 2.86
N VAL A 209 -16.51 -4.01 4.11
CA VAL A 209 -15.44 -4.52 4.96
C VAL A 209 -15.85 -5.88 5.51
N LEU A 210 -15.16 -6.95 5.07
CA LEU A 210 -15.36 -8.29 5.60
C LEU A 210 -14.59 -8.51 6.90
N GLN A 211 -13.35 -7.98 6.93
CA GLN A 211 -12.46 -8.10 8.09
C GLN A 211 -11.51 -6.91 8.14
N ALA A 212 -11.22 -6.43 9.33
CA ALA A 212 -10.20 -5.41 9.57
C ALA A 212 -9.45 -5.73 10.87
N GLU A 213 -8.15 -5.98 10.74
CA GLU A 213 -7.26 -6.27 11.88
C GLU A 213 -6.31 -5.10 12.08
N SER A 214 -6.07 -4.73 13.33
CA SER A 214 -5.18 -3.65 13.70
C SER A 214 -4.04 -4.14 14.58
N GLN A 215 -2.82 -3.74 14.25
CA GLN A 215 -1.69 -3.88 15.16
C GLN A 215 -1.59 -2.60 15.98
N ILE A 216 -1.75 -2.75 17.28
CA ILE A 216 -1.63 -1.65 18.24
C ILE A 216 -0.18 -1.53 18.67
N SER A 217 0.40 -0.35 18.53
CA SER A 217 1.71 -0.04 19.08
C SER A 217 1.60 0.20 20.59
N LYS A 218 2.05 -0.79 21.38
CA LYS A 218 2.10 -0.67 22.85
C LYS A 218 3.04 0.46 23.27
N ASP A 219 4.10 0.69 22.51
CA ASP A 219 5.08 1.74 22.78
C ASP A 219 4.44 3.13 22.64
N ILE A 220 3.69 3.35 21.55
CA ILE A 220 2.93 4.60 21.36
C ILE A 220 1.86 4.75 22.44
N ALA A 221 1.12 3.71 22.75
CA ALA A 221 0.09 3.75 23.78
C ALA A 221 0.66 4.20 25.15
N SER A 222 1.89 3.77 25.48
CA SER A 222 2.55 4.12 26.73
C SER A 222 2.95 5.60 26.83
N VAL A 223 3.29 6.24 25.70
CA VAL A 223 3.75 7.64 25.64
C VAL A 223 2.68 8.60 25.10
N LEU A 224 1.52 8.10 24.69
CA LEU A 224 0.45 8.88 24.07
C LEU A 224 0.06 10.14 24.85
N PRO A 225 -0.03 10.14 26.20
CA PRO A 225 -0.36 11.36 26.96
C PRO A 225 0.61 12.52 26.71
N ALA A 226 1.88 12.24 26.40
CA ALA A 226 2.90 13.26 26.11
C ALA A 226 2.90 13.70 24.62
N LEU A 227 2.23 12.97 23.73
CA LEU A 227 2.20 13.23 22.29
C LEU A 227 1.00 14.08 21.90
N THR A 228 0.97 15.35 22.33
CA THR A 228 -0.17 16.27 22.18
C THR A 228 -0.67 16.40 20.73
N TYR A 229 0.22 16.26 19.74
CA TYR A 229 -0.15 16.32 18.31
C TYR A 229 -1.01 15.13 17.85
N LEU A 230 -1.06 14.03 18.63
CA LEU A 230 -1.92 12.88 18.39
C LEU A 230 -3.30 13.01 19.04
N HIS A 231 -3.51 13.94 19.99
CA HIS A 231 -4.78 14.11 20.70
C HIS A 231 -5.96 14.52 19.80
N ARG A 232 -5.67 14.95 18.56
CA ARG A 232 -6.71 15.24 17.55
C ARG A 232 -7.32 13.98 16.94
N PHE A 233 -6.71 12.82 17.15
CA PHE A 233 -7.19 11.53 16.64
C PHE A 233 -7.93 10.77 17.73
N SER A 234 -8.80 9.82 17.34
CA SER A 234 -9.31 8.82 18.28
C SER A 234 -8.17 8.00 18.87
N TYR A 235 -8.39 7.36 20.01
CA TYR A 235 -7.39 6.47 20.60
C TYR A 235 -6.95 5.39 19.61
N ASP A 236 -7.90 4.73 18.95
CA ASP A 236 -7.64 3.67 17.98
C ASP A 236 -6.76 4.17 16.81
N ASP A 237 -7.09 5.33 16.25
CA ASP A 237 -6.25 5.94 15.21
C ASP A 237 -4.86 6.34 15.72
N ALA A 238 -4.78 6.84 16.95
CA ALA A 238 -3.52 7.31 17.51
C ALA A 238 -2.51 6.19 17.78
N VAL A 239 -2.97 4.97 18.10
CA VAL A 239 -2.10 3.86 18.49
C VAL A 239 -1.97 2.76 17.43
N THR A 240 -2.80 2.76 16.38
CA THR A 240 -2.71 1.75 15.30
C THR A 240 -1.48 2.02 14.44
N SER A 241 -0.58 1.04 14.35
CA SER A 241 0.63 1.09 13.52
C SER A 241 0.46 0.40 12.17
N VAL A 242 -0.31 -0.69 12.11
CA VAL A 242 -0.62 -1.39 10.87
C VAL A 242 -2.11 -1.73 10.87
N VAL A 243 -2.75 -1.61 9.73
CA VAL A 243 -4.09 -2.15 9.50
C VAL A 243 -4.08 -3.13 8.33
N THR A 244 -4.61 -4.33 8.55
CA THR A 244 -4.84 -5.31 7.49
C THR A 244 -6.34 -5.42 7.25
N VAL A 245 -6.78 -5.24 6.02
CA VAL A 245 -8.18 -5.27 5.62
C VAL A 245 -8.45 -6.34 4.58
N CYS A 246 -9.61 -6.97 4.68
CA CYS A 246 -10.22 -7.77 3.63
C CYS A 246 -11.56 -7.11 3.26
N LEU A 247 -11.66 -6.70 2.01
CA LEU A 247 -12.77 -5.91 1.49
C LEU A 247 -13.41 -6.65 0.31
N GLU A 248 -14.72 -6.57 0.16
CA GLU A 248 -15.43 -7.14 -0.98
C GLU A 248 -16.10 -6.05 -1.82
N LYS A 249 -16.00 -6.19 -3.13
CA LYS A 249 -16.89 -5.49 -4.06
C LYS A 249 -18.21 -6.23 -4.08
N PRO A 250 -19.33 -5.64 -3.60
CA PRO A 250 -20.62 -6.32 -3.58
C PRO A 250 -21.00 -6.85 -4.96
N GLN A 251 -21.70 -7.96 -4.99
CA GLN A 251 -22.40 -8.37 -6.20
C GLN A 251 -23.47 -7.34 -6.49
N SER A 252 -23.59 -6.89 -7.75
CA SER A 252 -24.74 -6.08 -8.15
C SER A 252 -26.00 -6.87 -7.77
N PRO A 253 -27.02 -6.24 -7.12
CA PRO A 253 -28.27 -6.93 -6.91
C PRO A 253 -28.75 -7.42 -8.29
N ALA A 254 -29.02 -8.74 -8.41
CA ALA A 254 -29.59 -9.27 -9.61
C ALA A 254 -30.80 -8.40 -9.91
N LEU A 255 -30.81 -7.79 -11.12
CA LEU A 255 -32.03 -7.12 -11.61
C LEU A 255 -33.13 -8.16 -11.48
N ALA A 256 -34.02 -7.95 -10.51
CA ALA A 256 -35.19 -8.79 -10.38
C ALA A 256 -35.89 -8.77 -11.74
N SER A 257 -35.83 -9.88 -12.44
CA SER A 257 -36.56 -10.07 -13.69
C SER A 257 -38.02 -9.92 -13.37
N SER A 258 -38.53 -8.72 -13.66
CA SER A 258 -39.97 -8.42 -13.68
C SER A 258 -40.65 -9.12 -14.85
#